data_3882a31f82b46c6d3d6156138c9b6d78
#
_entry.id   3882a31f82b46c6d3d6156138c9b6d78
#
_cell.length_a   1.000
_cell.length_b   1.000
_cell.length_c   1.000
_cell.angle_alpha   90.00
_cell.angle_beta   90.00
_cell.angle_gamma   90.00
#
_symmetry.space_group_name_H-M   'P 1'
#
loop_
_entity.id
_entity.type
_entity.pdbx_description
1 polymer ?
#
loop_
_entity_poly.entity_id
_entity_poly.type
_entity_poly.pdbx_seq_one_letter_code
_entity_poly.pdbx_strand_id
1 'polypeptide(L)'
;MSFSIGHTGLVIATAAAIALTPLASAAQEYTFRLAHVTSDKEPLQQAMEEFVKNVESRTGGNVAIEIFPNAQLGSNPEVFEQVRAGAPIITISDPGYLSDFVPDFGVLGGPYLMKDPRDFQKIIDSDLYTEMKNRLRAESSLELLSLNWLFGSRHMLSDKAISSPADTAGMTFRTPPNIMWVETFEAMGARPTQVAWAEVYSALSAGVVDGAEAPLPSIYGAKLYETKKVISLTGHFKGFTGLM
;
A
#
# COMPACT_ATOMS: atom_id res chain seq x y z
N MET A 1 43.39 90.17 -14.43
CA MET A 1 43.95 88.82 -14.63
C MET A 1 43.71 88.05 -13.34
N SER A 2 42.73 87.15 -13.32
CA SER A 2 42.48 86.28 -12.15
C SER A 2 42.10 84.92 -12.68
N PHE A 3 42.94 83.92 -12.39
CA PHE A 3 42.72 82.50 -12.74
C PHE A 3 41.92 81.80 -11.65
N SER A 4 40.80 81.23 -12.00
CA SER A 4 40.01 80.38 -11.10
C SER A 4 40.34 78.95 -11.39
N ILE A 5 40.77 78.21 -10.37
CA ILE A 5 41.07 76.77 -10.44
C ILE A 5 39.83 76.03 -9.97
N GLY A 6 39.24 75.26 -10.93
CA GLY A 6 38.11 74.40 -10.61
C GLY A 6 38.57 73.08 -9.99
N HIS A 7 37.94 72.66 -8.89
CA HIS A 7 38.14 71.37 -8.25
C HIS A 7 37.13 70.34 -8.82
N THR A 8 37.65 69.33 -9.54
CA THR A 8 36.87 68.24 -9.99
C THR A 8 36.85 67.16 -8.90
N GLY A 9 35.72 67.03 -8.22
CA GLY A 9 35.49 65.92 -7.27
C GLY A 9 35.21 64.58 -7.98
N LEU A 10 36.06 63.59 -7.71
CA LEU A 10 35.92 62.26 -8.17
C LEU A 10 34.95 61.47 -7.25
N VAL A 11 33.74 61.12 -7.72
CA VAL A 11 32.79 60.29 -7.00
C VAL A 11 33.10 58.84 -7.33
N ILE A 12 33.65 58.10 -6.36
CA ILE A 12 33.84 56.65 -6.47
C ILE A 12 32.52 55.96 -6.12
N ALA A 13 31.80 55.45 -7.09
CA ALA A 13 30.64 54.61 -6.90
C ALA A 13 31.08 53.17 -6.63
N THR A 14 30.95 52.75 -5.36
CA THR A 14 31.20 51.37 -4.94
C THR A 14 29.98 50.51 -5.33
N ALA A 15 30.07 49.75 -6.41
CA ALA A 15 29.05 48.77 -6.80
C ALA A 15 29.21 47.52 -5.92
N ALA A 16 28.28 47.31 -4.98
CA ALA A 16 28.17 46.07 -4.23
C ALA A 16 27.63 44.98 -5.15
N ALA A 17 28.49 44.08 -5.58
CA ALA A 17 28.10 42.86 -6.30
C ALA A 17 27.44 41.89 -5.30
N ILE A 18 26.10 41.82 -5.32
CA ILE A 18 25.35 40.75 -4.63
C ILE A 18 25.60 39.47 -5.41
N ALA A 19 26.45 38.59 -4.86
CA ALA A 19 26.66 37.24 -5.38
C ALA A 19 25.37 36.47 -5.12
N LEU A 20 24.52 36.35 -6.15
CA LEU A 20 23.46 35.33 -6.18
C LEU A 20 24.14 33.97 -6.29
N THR A 21 24.34 33.31 -5.15
CA THR A 21 24.66 31.88 -5.14
C THR A 21 23.42 31.17 -5.67
N PRO A 22 23.50 30.40 -6.79
CA PRO A 22 22.42 29.55 -7.17
C PRO A 22 22.20 28.55 -6.04
N LEU A 23 21.01 28.54 -5.43
CA LEU A 23 20.55 27.37 -4.69
C LEU A 23 20.54 26.24 -5.72
N ALA A 24 21.57 25.41 -5.68
CA ALA A 24 21.54 24.14 -6.39
C ALA A 24 20.35 23.36 -5.83
N SER A 25 19.25 23.35 -6.57
CA SER A 25 18.19 22.37 -6.36
C SER A 25 18.88 21.01 -6.45
N ALA A 26 18.98 20.29 -5.33
CA ALA A 26 19.49 18.93 -5.35
C ALA A 26 18.65 18.18 -6.38
N ALA A 27 19.26 17.76 -7.47
CA ALA A 27 18.59 16.94 -8.45
C ALA A 27 18.14 15.66 -7.74
N GLN A 28 16.87 15.28 -7.89
CA GLN A 28 16.35 14.01 -7.37
C GLN A 28 17.17 12.88 -8.00
N GLU A 29 17.91 12.16 -7.18
CA GLU A 29 18.80 11.09 -7.66
C GLU A 29 18.01 9.81 -7.96
N TYR A 30 16.97 9.56 -7.14
CA TYR A 30 16.13 8.37 -7.26
C TYR A 30 14.66 8.78 -7.31
N THR A 31 13.93 8.26 -8.29
CA THR A 31 12.49 8.46 -8.41
C THR A 31 11.78 7.12 -8.43
N PHE A 32 10.82 6.96 -7.52
CA PHE A 32 9.97 5.78 -7.43
C PHE A 32 8.50 6.12 -7.66
N ARG A 33 7.74 5.14 -8.10
CA ARG A 33 6.27 5.16 -8.13
C ARG A 33 5.75 4.27 -7.03
N LEU A 34 4.86 4.77 -6.16
CA LEU A 34 4.22 3.97 -5.14
C LEU A 34 2.81 3.60 -5.59
N ALA A 35 2.60 2.34 -5.91
CA ALA A 35 1.35 1.82 -6.45
C ALA A 35 0.49 1.13 -5.39
N HIS A 36 -0.81 1.38 -5.40
CA HIS A 36 -1.78 0.60 -4.64
C HIS A 36 -3.15 0.55 -5.31
N VAL A 37 -3.92 -0.48 -4.99
CA VAL A 37 -5.22 -0.74 -5.62
C VAL A 37 -6.40 -0.09 -4.89
N THR A 38 -6.19 0.39 -3.67
CA THR A 38 -7.25 0.97 -2.84
C THR A 38 -7.55 2.41 -3.23
N SER A 39 -8.67 2.94 -2.70
CA SER A 39 -9.08 4.32 -2.96
C SER A 39 -8.13 5.34 -2.33
N ASP A 40 -7.92 6.46 -3.01
CA ASP A 40 -7.22 7.65 -2.51
C ASP A 40 -7.89 8.32 -1.31
N LYS A 41 -9.09 7.86 -0.93
CA LYS A 41 -9.85 8.37 0.24
C LYS A 41 -9.67 7.49 1.50
N GLU A 42 -8.94 6.40 1.39
CA GLU A 42 -8.72 5.49 2.51
C GLU A 42 -7.59 5.97 3.44
N PRO A 43 -7.63 5.61 4.74
CA PRO A 43 -6.53 5.95 5.67
C PRO A 43 -5.17 5.44 5.21
N LEU A 44 -5.13 4.38 4.41
CA LEU A 44 -3.88 3.85 3.84
C LEU A 44 -3.20 4.88 2.92
N GLN A 45 -3.97 5.61 2.11
CA GLN A 45 -3.43 6.70 1.29
C GLN A 45 -2.73 7.76 2.15
N GLN A 46 -3.38 8.19 3.24
CA GLN A 46 -2.81 9.19 4.15
C GLN A 46 -1.50 8.69 4.80
N ALA A 47 -1.46 7.41 5.16
CA ALA A 47 -0.25 6.79 5.70
C ALA A 47 0.89 6.76 4.67
N MET A 48 0.57 6.52 3.39
CA MET A 48 1.54 6.56 2.30
C MET A 48 2.03 7.98 2.02
N GLU A 49 1.16 8.98 2.06
CA GLU A 49 1.53 10.39 1.91
C GLU A 49 2.51 10.82 3.02
N GLU A 50 2.26 10.41 4.26
CA GLU A 50 3.17 10.68 5.36
C GLU A 50 4.49 9.91 5.23
N PHE A 51 4.45 8.67 4.75
CA PHE A 51 5.66 7.90 4.43
C PHE A 51 6.50 8.61 3.37
N VAL A 52 5.91 9.02 2.24
CA VAL A 52 6.58 9.73 1.16
C VAL A 52 7.24 11.01 1.67
N LYS A 53 6.48 11.84 2.39
CA LYS A 53 6.98 13.08 3.00
C LYS A 53 8.17 12.83 3.93
N ASN A 54 8.11 11.77 4.73
CA ASN A 54 9.19 11.42 5.65
C ASN A 54 10.44 10.93 4.89
N VAL A 55 10.27 10.15 3.82
CA VAL A 55 11.39 9.70 2.97
C VAL A 55 12.06 10.90 2.31
N GLU A 56 11.29 11.76 1.67
CA GLU A 56 11.79 12.97 1.02
C GLU A 56 12.56 13.86 1.98
N SER A 57 11.98 14.13 3.16
CA SER A 57 12.62 14.93 4.20
C SER A 57 13.92 14.31 4.70
N ARG A 58 13.95 13.00 4.97
CA ARG A 58 15.13 12.31 5.52
C ARG A 58 16.24 12.12 4.51
N THR A 59 15.91 12.13 3.23
CA THR A 59 16.89 12.01 2.14
C THR A 59 17.33 13.38 1.59
N GLY A 60 16.85 14.48 2.18
CA GLY A 60 17.14 15.83 1.69
C GLY A 60 16.68 16.05 0.25
N GLY A 61 15.60 15.37 -0.18
CA GLY A 61 15.04 15.44 -1.52
C GLY A 61 15.72 14.52 -2.55
N ASN A 62 16.74 13.74 -2.18
CA ASN A 62 17.41 12.81 -3.10
C ASN A 62 16.50 11.68 -3.58
N VAL A 63 15.51 11.29 -2.78
CA VAL A 63 14.51 10.28 -3.15
C VAL A 63 13.15 10.95 -3.29
N ALA A 64 12.56 10.84 -4.48
CA ALA A 64 11.19 11.27 -4.77
C ALA A 64 10.29 10.05 -4.96
N ILE A 65 9.08 10.12 -4.44
CA ILE A 65 8.08 9.05 -4.59
C ILE A 65 6.75 9.68 -5.00
N GLU A 66 6.20 9.22 -6.13
CA GLU A 66 4.87 9.61 -6.60
C GLU A 66 3.87 8.49 -6.34
N ILE A 67 2.70 8.80 -5.75
CA ILE A 67 1.69 7.81 -5.37
C ILE A 67 0.68 7.62 -6.50
N PHE A 68 0.39 6.37 -6.86
CA PHE A 68 -0.57 5.94 -7.87
C PHE A 68 -1.64 5.04 -7.23
N PRO A 69 -2.75 5.63 -6.75
CA PRO A 69 -3.86 4.91 -6.14
C PRO A 69 -4.79 4.26 -7.17
N ASN A 70 -5.87 3.60 -6.70
CA ASN A 70 -6.99 3.14 -7.53
C ASN A 70 -6.56 2.18 -8.66
N ALA A 71 -5.54 1.36 -8.44
CA ALA A 71 -4.99 0.42 -9.43
C ALA A 71 -4.50 1.08 -10.74
N GLN A 72 -4.05 2.33 -10.70
CA GLN A 72 -3.58 3.05 -11.89
C GLN A 72 -2.40 2.37 -12.60
N LEU A 73 -1.57 1.62 -11.87
CA LEU A 73 -0.45 0.87 -12.43
C LEU A 73 -0.76 -0.62 -12.65
N GLY A 74 -1.99 -1.04 -12.38
CA GLY A 74 -2.46 -2.42 -12.52
C GLY A 74 -2.90 -3.05 -11.19
N SER A 75 -3.33 -4.30 -11.25
CA SER A 75 -3.62 -5.15 -10.09
C SER A 75 -2.34 -5.49 -9.31
N ASN A 76 -2.48 -5.95 -8.05
CA ASN A 76 -1.31 -6.31 -7.25
C ASN A 76 -0.38 -7.32 -7.94
N PRO A 77 -0.84 -8.45 -8.52
CA PRO A 77 0.04 -9.37 -9.22
C PRO A 77 0.77 -8.72 -10.42
N GLU A 78 0.09 -7.89 -11.20
CA GLU A 78 0.72 -7.19 -12.34
C GLU A 78 1.80 -6.21 -11.88
N VAL A 79 1.57 -5.49 -10.79
CA VAL A 79 2.57 -4.57 -10.24
C VAL A 79 3.76 -5.35 -9.65
N PHE A 80 3.55 -6.50 -9.01
CA PHE A 80 4.63 -7.35 -8.52
C PHE A 80 5.54 -7.81 -9.66
N GLU A 81 4.98 -8.21 -10.80
CA GLU A 81 5.79 -8.59 -11.97
C GLU A 81 6.58 -7.40 -12.53
N GLN A 82 6.02 -6.18 -12.50
CA GLN A 82 6.78 -4.99 -12.90
C GLN A 82 7.95 -4.73 -11.96
N VAL A 83 7.77 -4.86 -10.64
CA VAL A 83 8.85 -4.72 -9.63
C VAL A 83 9.92 -5.79 -9.86
N ARG A 84 9.53 -7.05 -10.06
CA ARG A 84 10.46 -8.15 -10.36
C ARG A 84 11.27 -7.93 -11.65
N ALA A 85 10.65 -7.28 -12.62
CA ALA A 85 11.31 -6.88 -13.86
C ALA A 85 12.26 -5.67 -13.70
N GLY A 86 12.40 -5.12 -12.49
CA GLY A 86 13.30 -4.01 -12.17
C GLY A 86 12.69 -2.62 -12.36
N ALA A 87 11.38 -2.50 -12.49
CA ALA A 87 10.75 -1.18 -12.50
C ALA A 87 10.93 -0.49 -11.14
N PRO A 88 11.22 0.82 -11.11
CA PRO A 88 11.38 1.58 -9.86
C PRO A 88 10.01 1.85 -9.23
N ILE A 89 9.37 0.79 -8.75
CA ILE A 89 8.04 0.83 -8.15
C ILE A 89 8.14 0.29 -6.72
N ILE A 90 7.49 1.00 -5.80
CA ILE A 90 7.15 0.54 -4.47
C ILE A 90 5.68 0.16 -4.52
N THR A 91 5.30 -0.98 -3.94
CA THR A 91 3.89 -1.37 -3.89
C THR A 91 3.53 -1.93 -2.52
N ILE A 92 2.24 -1.95 -2.22
CA ILE A 92 1.75 -2.62 -1.01
C ILE A 92 1.72 -4.14 -1.24
N SER A 93 2.07 -4.86 -0.20
CA SER A 93 1.92 -6.31 -0.16
C SER A 93 1.36 -6.75 1.19
N ASP A 94 0.82 -7.95 1.24
CA ASP A 94 0.37 -8.62 2.46
C ASP A 94 0.94 -10.04 2.53
N PRO A 95 0.86 -10.71 3.69
CA PRO A 95 1.40 -12.05 3.85
C PRO A 95 0.90 -13.06 2.81
N GLY A 96 -0.33 -12.90 2.36
CA GLY A 96 -0.91 -13.82 1.39
C GLY A 96 -0.30 -13.69 0.00
N TYR A 97 -0.10 -12.48 -0.51
CA TYR A 97 0.61 -12.31 -1.78
C TYR A 97 2.09 -12.70 -1.68
N LEU A 98 2.72 -12.46 -0.53
CA LEU A 98 4.10 -12.88 -0.31
C LEU A 98 4.24 -14.41 -0.29
N SER A 99 3.18 -15.15 0.07
CA SER A 99 3.18 -16.61 0.09
C SER A 99 3.27 -17.25 -1.30
N ASP A 100 2.94 -16.51 -2.36
CA ASP A 100 3.13 -16.97 -3.73
C ASP A 100 4.63 -17.12 -4.08
N PHE A 101 5.50 -16.42 -3.36
CA PHE A 101 6.96 -16.46 -3.53
C PHE A 101 7.65 -17.29 -2.45
N VAL A 102 7.23 -17.10 -1.18
CA VAL A 102 7.74 -17.83 -0.01
C VAL A 102 6.54 -18.32 0.79
N PRO A 103 6.15 -19.59 0.68
CA PRO A 103 4.92 -20.14 1.28
C PRO A 103 4.77 -19.89 2.77
N ASP A 104 5.87 -19.77 3.52
CA ASP A 104 5.85 -19.55 4.98
C ASP A 104 5.15 -18.23 5.36
N PHE A 105 5.17 -17.21 4.51
CA PHE A 105 4.40 -15.99 4.75
C PHE A 105 2.89 -16.25 4.87
N GLY A 106 2.37 -17.27 4.21
CA GLY A 106 0.94 -17.61 4.24
C GLY A 106 0.40 -17.80 5.66
N VAL A 107 1.20 -18.38 6.55
CA VAL A 107 0.80 -18.58 7.95
C VAL A 107 0.41 -17.27 8.63
N LEU A 108 1.08 -16.16 8.30
CA LEU A 108 0.82 -14.84 8.88
C LEU A 108 -0.53 -14.25 8.44
N GLY A 109 -1.12 -14.77 7.37
CA GLY A 109 -2.44 -14.41 6.86
C GLY A 109 -3.57 -15.31 7.41
N GLY A 110 -3.30 -16.21 8.36
CA GLY A 110 -4.29 -17.14 8.89
C GLY A 110 -5.46 -16.45 9.61
N PRO A 111 -6.69 -17.00 9.48
CA PRO A 111 -7.86 -16.44 10.15
C PRO A 111 -7.72 -16.55 11.68
N TYR A 112 -8.14 -15.50 12.39
CA TYR A 112 -8.09 -15.39 13.87
C TYR A 112 -6.71 -15.67 14.50
N LEU A 113 -5.63 -15.60 13.72
CA LEU A 113 -4.27 -15.89 14.19
C LEU A 113 -3.83 -15.00 15.35
N MET A 114 -4.23 -13.74 15.33
CA MET A 114 -3.83 -12.76 16.33
C MET A 114 -5.04 -12.15 17.04
N LYS A 115 -4.96 -12.10 18.37
CA LYS A 115 -5.96 -11.40 19.20
C LYS A 115 -5.68 -9.89 19.23
N ASP A 116 -4.42 -9.52 19.43
CA ASP A 116 -3.97 -8.14 19.50
C ASP A 116 -3.08 -7.82 18.28
N PRO A 117 -3.38 -6.76 17.51
CA PRO A 117 -2.53 -6.36 16.41
C PRO A 117 -1.06 -6.11 16.79
N ARG A 118 -0.81 -5.72 18.04
CA ARG A 118 0.55 -5.50 18.55
C ARG A 118 1.39 -6.79 18.64
N ASP A 119 0.75 -7.95 18.67
CA ASP A 119 1.47 -9.23 18.65
C ASP A 119 2.21 -9.46 17.33
N PHE A 120 1.77 -8.79 16.25
CA PHE A 120 2.45 -8.87 14.95
C PHE A 120 3.87 -8.32 15.00
N GLN A 121 4.13 -7.30 15.84
CA GLN A 121 5.48 -6.76 16.00
C GLN A 121 6.46 -7.82 16.51
N LYS A 122 6.03 -8.74 17.37
CA LYS A 122 6.88 -9.85 17.86
C LYS A 122 7.33 -10.77 16.74
N ILE A 123 6.48 -10.93 15.72
CA ILE A 123 6.81 -11.71 14.52
C ILE A 123 7.83 -10.94 13.67
N ILE A 124 7.59 -9.65 13.43
CA ILE A 124 8.49 -8.78 12.68
C ILE A 124 9.90 -8.72 13.28
N ASP A 125 9.99 -8.76 14.61
CA ASP A 125 11.25 -8.70 15.34
C ASP A 125 11.96 -10.08 15.46
N SER A 126 11.39 -11.15 14.90
CA SER A 126 11.92 -12.50 15.00
C SER A 126 12.96 -12.85 13.94
N ASP A 127 13.84 -13.81 14.27
CA ASP A 127 14.77 -14.40 13.29
C ASP A 127 14.05 -15.08 12.14
N LEU A 128 12.89 -15.70 12.41
CA LEU A 128 12.05 -16.34 11.40
C LEU A 128 11.62 -15.33 10.32
N TYR A 129 11.15 -14.16 10.72
CA TYR A 129 10.75 -13.13 9.76
C TYR A 129 11.96 -12.64 8.93
N THR A 130 13.10 -12.49 9.57
CA THR A 130 14.35 -12.13 8.89
C THR A 130 14.75 -13.18 7.86
N GLU A 131 14.65 -14.47 8.20
CA GLU A 131 14.89 -15.56 7.24
C GLU A 131 13.91 -15.52 6.06
N MET A 132 12.61 -15.36 6.32
CA MET A 132 11.58 -15.25 5.29
C MET A 132 11.84 -14.07 4.33
N LYS A 133 12.25 -12.91 4.83
CA LYS A 133 12.65 -11.76 4.01
C LYS A 133 13.86 -12.07 3.13
N ASN A 134 14.88 -12.72 3.68
CA ASN A 134 16.07 -13.08 2.93
C ASN A 134 15.75 -14.08 1.81
N ARG A 135 14.88 -15.04 2.09
CA ARG A 135 14.38 -15.98 1.08
C ARG A 135 13.58 -15.25 0.00
N LEU A 136 12.68 -14.34 0.37
CA LEU A 136 11.92 -13.56 -0.61
C LEU A 136 12.86 -12.82 -1.58
N ARG A 137 13.87 -12.14 -1.05
CA ARG A 137 14.87 -11.46 -1.89
C ARG A 137 15.60 -12.43 -2.81
N ALA A 138 16.05 -13.57 -2.29
CA ALA A 138 16.83 -14.55 -3.04
C ALA A 138 16.01 -15.28 -4.12
N GLU A 139 14.77 -15.62 -3.82
CA GLU A 139 13.93 -16.47 -4.65
C GLU A 139 13.07 -15.66 -5.66
N SER A 140 12.76 -14.39 -5.36
CA SER A 140 11.83 -13.60 -6.19
C SER A 140 12.40 -12.29 -6.73
N SER A 141 13.56 -11.85 -6.28
CA SER A 141 14.12 -10.52 -6.56
C SER A 141 13.28 -9.36 -6.00
N LEU A 142 12.40 -9.64 -5.05
CA LEU A 142 11.58 -8.64 -4.35
C LEU A 142 12.23 -8.26 -3.03
N GLU A 143 12.23 -6.96 -2.70
CA GLU A 143 12.73 -6.45 -1.43
C GLU A 143 11.55 -6.00 -0.54
N LEU A 144 11.31 -6.73 0.55
CA LEU A 144 10.30 -6.36 1.52
C LEU A 144 10.82 -5.29 2.47
N LEU A 145 10.36 -4.06 2.30
CA LEU A 145 10.77 -2.91 3.10
C LEU A 145 10.12 -2.93 4.49
N SER A 146 8.83 -3.24 4.55
CA SER A 146 8.07 -3.36 5.80
C SER A 146 6.89 -4.31 5.64
N LEU A 147 6.33 -4.83 6.75
CA LEU A 147 5.09 -5.64 6.78
C LEU A 147 4.23 -5.34 8.02
N ASN A 148 4.50 -4.27 8.73
CA ASN A 148 3.89 -3.97 10.03
C ASN A 148 2.82 -2.85 9.99
N TRP A 149 2.28 -2.54 8.82
CA TRP A 149 1.21 -1.57 8.69
C TRP A 149 -0.14 -2.25 8.96
N LEU A 150 -0.85 -1.80 9.99
CA LEU A 150 -2.17 -2.33 10.28
C LEU A 150 -3.19 -1.83 9.24
N PHE A 151 -3.64 -2.73 8.38
CA PHE A 151 -4.66 -2.43 7.37
C PHE A 151 -6.09 -2.51 7.94
N GLY A 152 -6.25 -3.23 9.06
CA GLY A 152 -7.50 -3.31 9.81
C GLY A 152 -8.11 -4.71 9.84
N SER A 153 -9.14 -4.86 10.67
CA SER A 153 -9.93 -6.10 10.70
C SER A 153 -10.80 -6.20 9.46
N ARG A 154 -10.86 -7.39 8.88
CA ARG A 154 -11.66 -7.67 7.69
C ARG A 154 -13.00 -8.26 8.07
N HIS A 155 -14.03 -7.86 7.37
CA HIS A 155 -15.44 -8.16 7.65
C HIS A 155 -16.13 -8.61 6.38
N MET A 156 -17.22 -9.38 6.51
CA MET A 156 -17.95 -9.90 5.37
C MET A 156 -19.10 -8.96 4.98
N LEU A 157 -19.27 -8.75 3.68
CA LEU A 157 -20.33 -7.97 3.06
C LEU A 157 -21.15 -8.89 2.17
N SER A 158 -22.50 -8.93 2.36
CA SER A 158 -23.43 -9.75 1.58
C SER A 158 -24.87 -9.23 1.75
N ASP A 159 -25.86 -9.91 1.13
CA ASP A 159 -27.27 -9.55 1.32
C ASP A 159 -27.93 -10.21 2.55
N LYS A 160 -27.24 -11.15 3.21
CA LYS A 160 -27.69 -11.76 4.47
C LYS A 160 -26.62 -11.65 5.56
N ALA A 161 -27.05 -11.65 6.81
CA ALA A 161 -26.14 -11.67 7.95
C ALA A 161 -25.39 -13.01 8.02
N ILE A 162 -24.10 -12.92 8.37
CA ILE A 162 -23.22 -14.06 8.58
C ILE A 162 -22.75 -14.03 10.02
N SER A 163 -23.19 -15.00 10.80
CA SER A 163 -22.91 -15.15 12.24
C SER A 163 -22.05 -16.37 12.54
N SER A 164 -22.01 -17.33 11.60
CA SER A 164 -21.23 -18.54 11.71
C SER A 164 -20.68 -18.95 10.35
N PRO A 165 -19.66 -19.81 10.28
CA PRO A 165 -19.16 -20.37 9.01
C PRO A 165 -20.28 -21.02 8.18
N ALA A 166 -21.22 -21.72 8.81
CA ALA A 166 -22.33 -22.39 8.12
C ALA A 166 -23.22 -21.43 7.30
N ASP A 167 -23.28 -20.16 7.68
CA ASP A 167 -24.07 -19.15 6.96
C ASP A 167 -23.50 -18.83 5.57
N THR A 168 -22.24 -19.16 5.33
CA THR A 168 -21.57 -18.97 4.02
C THR A 168 -21.76 -20.15 3.10
N ALA A 169 -22.30 -21.27 3.57
CA ALA A 169 -22.40 -22.49 2.81
C ALA A 169 -23.11 -22.30 1.47
N GLY A 170 -22.47 -22.70 0.38
CA GLY A 170 -22.98 -22.59 -0.98
C GLY A 170 -22.97 -21.17 -1.56
N MET A 171 -22.62 -20.13 -0.80
CA MET A 171 -22.46 -18.76 -1.32
C MET A 171 -21.18 -18.64 -2.13
N THR A 172 -21.22 -17.84 -3.16
CA THR A 172 -20.03 -17.45 -3.92
C THR A 172 -19.44 -16.18 -3.30
N PHE A 173 -18.23 -16.30 -2.73
CA PHE A 173 -17.53 -15.15 -2.13
C PHE A 173 -16.37 -14.72 -2.99
N ARG A 174 -16.27 -13.41 -3.22
CA ARG A 174 -15.06 -12.81 -3.79
C ARG A 174 -13.90 -12.98 -2.82
N THR A 175 -12.80 -13.50 -3.32
CA THR A 175 -11.49 -13.48 -2.63
C THR A 175 -10.47 -12.75 -3.48
N PRO A 176 -9.41 -12.16 -2.87
CA PRO A 176 -8.22 -11.82 -3.64
C PRO A 176 -7.58 -13.11 -4.19
N PRO A 177 -6.70 -13.03 -5.20
CA PRO A 177 -5.92 -14.19 -5.67
C PRO A 177 -4.85 -14.55 -4.63
N ASN A 178 -5.27 -15.26 -3.58
CA ASN A 178 -4.49 -15.54 -2.38
C ASN A 178 -4.99 -16.86 -1.77
N ILE A 179 -4.08 -17.82 -1.65
CA ILE A 179 -4.43 -19.18 -1.21
C ILE A 179 -5.07 -19.22 0.17
N MET A 180 -4.61 -18.41 1.13
CA MET A 180 -5.14 -18.41 2.50
C MET A 180 -6.61 -17.97 2.55
N TRP A 181 -6.99 -17.02 1.69
CA TRP A 181 -8.40 -16.63 1.55
C TRP A 181 -9.22 -17.72 0.91
N VAL A 182 -8.74 -18.30 -0.18
CA VAL A 182 -9.42 -19.40 -0.88
C VAL A 182 -9.69 -20.56 0.08
N GLU A 183 -8.67 -21.11 0.72
CA GLU A 183 -8.77 -22.23 1.66
C GLU A 183 -9.69 -21.91 2.85
N THR A 184 -9.63 -20.67 3.37
CA THR A 184 -10.49 -20.25 4.49
C THR A 184 -11.97 -20.27 4.07
N PHE A 185 -12.32 -19.72 2.91
CA PHE A 185 -13.70 -19.68 2.44
C PHE A 185 -14.21 -21.07 2.03
N GLU A 186 -13.36 -21.91 1.44
CA GLU A 186 -13.69 -23.33 1.18
C GLU A 186 -13.96 -24.10 2.47
N ALA A 187 -13.12 -23.92 3.49
CA ALA A 187 -13.33 -24.56 4.79
C ALA A 187 -14.63 -24.12 5.48
N MET A 188 -15.15 -22.93 5.18
CA MET A 188 -16.46 -22.47 5.64
C MET A 188 -17.62 -22.97 4.76
N GLY A 189 -17.36 -23.73 3.71
CA GLY A 189 -18.37 -24.25 2.78
C GLY A 189 -18.83 -23.24 1.72
N ALA A 190 -18.17 -22.11 1.59
CA ALA A 190 -18.38 -21.15 0.52
C ALA A 190 -17.68 -21.59 -0.77
N ARG A 191 -17.97 -20.91 -1.87
CA ARG A 191 -17.30 -21.04 -3.17
C ARG A 191 -16.48 -19.76 -3.41
N PRO A 192 -15.18 -19.75 -3.12
CA PRO A 192 -14.34 -18.58 -3.38
C PRO A 192 -14.18 -18.35 -4.88
N THR A 193 -14.28 -17.11 -5.28
CA THR A 193 -14.06 -16.64 -6.66
C THR A 193 -13.05 -15.52 -6.63
N GLN A 194 -11.91 -15.73 -7.26
CA GLN A 194 -10.84 -14.76 -7.32
C GLN A 194 -11.19 -13.63 -8.28
N VAL A 195 -11.28 -12.41 -7.78
CA VAL A 195 -11.57 -11.19 -8.55
C VAL A 195 -10.63 -10.08 -8.11
N ALA A 196 -10.00 -9.40 -9.05
CA ALA A 196 -9.14 -8.24 -8.77
C ALA A 196 -9.93 -7.13 -8.05
N TRP A 197 -9.25 -6.36 -7.18
CA TRP A 197 -9.94 -5.37 -6.33
C TRP A 197 -10.74 -4.34 -7.14
N ALA A 198 -10.19 -3.86 -8.25
CA ALA A 198 -10.86 -2.89 -9.11
C ALA A 198 -12.18 -3.38 -9.72
N GLU A 199 -12.38 -4.70 -9.78
CA GLU A 199 -13.56 -5.34 -10.39
C GLU A 199 -14.61 -5.77 -9.35
N VAL A 200 -14.31 -5.67 -8.05
CA VAL A 200 -15.17 -6.19 -6.97
C VAL A 200 -16.56 -5.53 -6.97
N TYR A 201 -16.61 -4.21 -7.15
CA TYR A 201 -17.89 -3.50 -7.21
C TYR A 201 -18.79 -4.04 -8.34
N SER A 202 -18.23 -4.18 -9.53
CA SER A 202 -18.95 -4.70 -10.70
C SER A 202 -19.38 -6.15 -10.52
N ALA A 203 -18.51 -7.01 -9.96
CA ALA A 203 -18.81 -8.41 -9.70
C ALA A 203 -19.96 -8.57 -8.67
N LEU A 204 -19.98 -7.77 -7.61
CA LEU A 204 -21.06 -7.73 -6.63
C LEU A 204 -22.36 -7.21 -7.23
N SER A 205 -22.30 -6.11 -8.01
CA SER A 205 -23.46 -5.50 -8.66
C SER A 205 -24.10 -6.43 -9.69
N ALA A 206 -23.29 -7.14 -10.45
CA ALA A 206 -23.76 -8.10 -11.48
C ALA A 206 -24.20 -9.45 -10.89
N GLY A 207 -24.01 -9.69 -9.59
CA GLY A 207 -24.34 -10.97 -8.96
C GLY A 207 -23.41 -12.11 -9.35
N VAL A 208 -22.21 -11.82 -9.86
CA VAL A 208 -21.16 -12.82 -10.11
C VAL A 208 -20.70 -13.46 -8.80
N VAL A 209 -20.71 -12.66 -7.73
CA VAL A 209 -20.44 -13.11 -6.36
C VAL A 209 -21.57 -12.64 -5.42
N ASP A 210 -21.90 -13.47 -4.44
CA ASP A 210 -22.92 -13.19 -3.43
C ASP A 210 -22.40 -12.26 -2.33
N GLY A 211 -21.09 -12.25 -2.10
CA GLY A 211 -20.44 -11.45 -1.07
C GLY A 211 -18.97 -11.20 -1.34
N ALA A 212 -18.41 -10.34 -0.53
CA ALA A 212 -16.98 -10.04 -0.49
C ALA A 212 -16.55 -9.79 0.97
N GLU A 213 -15.25 -9.73 1.18
CA GLU A 213 -14.68 -9.38 2.48
C GLU A 213 -13.61 -8.29 2.32
N ALA A 214 -13.57 -7.36 3.25
CA ALA A 214 -12.57 -6.30 3.29
C ALA A 214 -12.58 -5.58 4.64
N PRO A 215 -11.57 -4.73 4.93
CA PRO A 215 -11.66 -3.76 6.01
C PRO A 215 -12.78 -2.72 5.75
N LEU A 216 -13.36 -2.19 6.81
CA LEU A 216 -14.44 -1.20 6.68
C LEU A 216 -14.05 0.03 5.84
N PRO A 217 -12.85 0.60 5.98
CA PRO A 217 -12.44 1.72 5.12
C PRO A 217 -12.43 1.37 3.62
N SER A 218 -12.03 0.15 3.27
CA SER A 218 -12.00 -0.30 1.88
C SER A 218 -13.41 -0.58 1.34
N ILE A 219 -14.30 -1.15 2.17
CA ILE A 219 -15.72 -1.30 1.82
C ILE A 219 -16.33 0.07 1.51
N TYR A 220 -16.00 1.07 2.33
CA TYR A 220 -16.48 2.45 2.14
C TYR A 220 -15.83 3.11 0.93
N GLY A 221 -14.50 3.05 0.82
CA GLY A 221 -13.73 3.69 -0.25
C GLY A 221 -14.10 3.19 -1.65
N ALA A 222 -14.34 1.88 -1.79
CA ALA A 222 -14.80 1.26 -3.04
C ALA A 222 -16.33 1.26 -3.19
N LYS A 223 -17.08 1.90 -2.27
CA LYS A 223 -18.55 2.00 -2.26
C LYS A 223 -19.28 0.66 -2.33
N LEU A 224 -18.69 -0.40 -1.83
CA LEU A 224 -19.28 -1.75 -1.91
C LEU A 224 -20.62 -1.86 -1.18
N TYR A 225 -20.87 -0.98 -0.19
CA TYR A 225 -22.14 -0.85 0.53
C TYR A 225 -23.33 -0.49 -0.38
N GLU A 226 -23.09 0.02 -1.59
CA GLU A 226 -24.15 0.27 -2.57
C GLU A 226 -24.63 -1.02 -3.24
N THR A 227 -23.81 -2.09 -3.21
CA THR A 227 -24.06 -3.35 -3.90
C THR A 227 -24.70 -4.41 -3.01
N LYS A 228 -24.43 -4.38 -1.71
CA LYS A 228 -24.89 -5.35 -0.70
C LYS A 228 -25.34 -4.63 0.57
N LYS A 229 -26.29 -5.22 1.30
CA LYS A 229 -27.03 -4.51 2.36
C LYS A 229 -26.51 -4.77 3.77
N VAL A 230 -25.74 -5.84 3.99
CA VAL A 230 -25.35 -6.29 5.32
C VAL A 230 -23.83 -6.40 5.41
N ILE A 231 -23.27 -5.76 6.43
CA ILE A 231 -21.88 -5.97 6.86
C ILE A 231 -21.90 -6.79 8.15
N SER A 232 -21.38 -7.98 8.10
CA SER A 232 -21.20 -8.86 9.26
C SER A 232 -19.80 -8.64 9.84
N LEU A 233 -19.75 -8.14 11.09
CA LEU A 233 -18.48 -7.75 11.76
C LEU A 233 -17.72 -8.99 12.25
N THR A 234 -17.33 -9.86 11.34
CA THR A 234 -16.69 -11.15 11.64
C THR A 234 -15.27 -11.02 12.16
N GLY A 235 -14.53 -10.03 11.71
CA GLY A 235 -13.13 -9.81 12.15
C GLY A 235 -12.21 -11.01 11.90
N HIS A 236 -12.54 -11.82 10.91
CA HIS A 236 -11.94 -13.14 10.65
C HIS A 236 -10.47 -13.05 10.23
N PHE A 237 -10.06 -11.95 9.61
CA PHE A 237 -8.66 -11.66 9.36
C PHE A 237 -8.22 -10.36 10.04
N LYS A 238 -7.00 -10.31 10.51
CA LYS A 238 -6.28 -9.08 10.84
C LYS A 238 -5.41 -8.73 9.64
N GLY A 239 -5.82 -7.71 8.89
CA GLY A 239 -5.08 -7.27 7.73
C GLY A 239 -3.82 -6.51 8.14
N PHE A 240 -2.67 -7.08 7.83
CA PHE A 240 -1.40 -6.40 7.83
C PHE A 240 -0.95 -6.22 6.40
N THR A 241 -0.36 -5.09 6.12
CA THR A 241 0.24 -4.79 4.84
C THR A 241 1.61 -4.16 5.07
N GLY A 242 2.36 -4.05 4.03
CA GLY A 242 3.68 -3.44 4.05
C GLY A 242 4.07 -2.93 2.69
N LEU A 243 5.28 -2.44 2.59
CA LEU A 243 5.87 -1.93 1.38
C LEU A 243 6.92 -2.90 0.85
N MET A 244 6.91 -3.09 -0.44
CA MET A 244 7.84 -3.93 -1.19
C MET A 244 8.42 -3.16 -2.37
#